data_da6d752e761b0ca83ee0db449e6707a3
#
_entry.id   da6d752e761b0ca83ee0db449e6707a3
#
_cell.length_a   1.000
_cell.length_b   1.000
_cell.length_c   1.000
_cell.angle_alpha   90.00
_cell.angle_beta   90.00
_cell.angle_gamma   90.00
#
_symmetry.space_group_name_H-M   'P 1'
#
loop_
_entity.id
_entity.type
_entity.pdbx_description
1 polymer ?
#
loop_
_entity_poly.entity_id
_entity_poly.type
_entity_poly.pdbx_seq_one_letter_code
_entity_poly.pdbx_strand_id
1 'polypeptide(L)'
;MRILCLGAGAVGGYFCGRLAEGGSDVTFLVREQRQKNIAEHGLRIESKLGNFTGSVQTVTAGELRAKYDVIVLTCKAYDLKDSMDAIAPAVGPDTAILPLLNGVAHIDQLNARFGREKVFGGVAKIAATLAADGTIKHLNEWRFIIFGEQNGMSTPRALALKAAFDKTSVVATLVPDIMQKMWEKLVQLATVAGMTASMRANLGEIARTKHGMAVMATFLDRNVAIARAEGFGPSDQVLAEIRPLISSPDSPHAASMMRDVERHGPIEADHIIGFLLERALARGIDPEMHRFIYTTLQAYEQRRAANRL
;
A
#
# COMPACT_ATOMS: atom_id res chain seq x y z
N MET A 1 -19.57 14.82 -0.24
CA MET A 1 -18.28 14.41 -0.82
C MET A 1 -18.48 13.09 -1.53
N ARG A 2 -18.22 13.06 -2.83
CA ARG A 2 -18.32 11.86 -3.69
C ARG A 2 -16.95 11.19 -3.76
N ILE A 3 -16.89 9.92 -3.41
CA ILE A 3 -15.65 9.15 -3.33
C ILE A 3 -15.66 8.05 -4.39
N LEU A 4 -14.63 7.99 -5.23
CA LEU A 4 -14.38 6.86 -6.11
C LEU A 4 -13.31 5.98 -5.48
N CYS A 5 -13.57 4.69 -5.32
CA CYS A 5 -12.57 3.72 -4.92
C CYS A 5 -12.13 2.88 -6.13
N LEU A 6 -10.89 3.01 -6.57
CA LEU A 6 -10.37 2.11 -7.60
C LEU A 6 -10.00 0.78 -6.95
N GLY A 7 -10.82 -0.22 -7.26
CA GLY A 7 -10.67 -1.58 -6.77
C GLY A 7 -11.47 -1.87 -5.49
N ALA A 8 -12.29 -2.92 -5.54
CA ALA A 8 -12.96 -3.50 -4.35
C ALA A 8 -12.20 -4.77 -3.90
N GLY A 9 -10.87 -4.64 -3.82
CA GLY A 9 -9.98 -5.68 -3.31
C GLY A 9 -9.84 -5.61 -1.78
N ALA A 10 -8.80 -6.24 -1.22
CA ALA A 10 -8.57 -6.32 0.22
C ALA A 10 -8.49 -4.93 0.89
N VAL A 11 -7.66 -4.03 0.35
CA VAL A 11 -7.42 -2.69 0.94
C VAL A 11 -8.58 -1.74 0.61
N GLY A 12 -8.87 -1.55 -0.69
CA GLY A 12 -9.90 -0.61 -1.13
C GLY A 12 -11.29 -1.03 -0.67
N GLY A 13 -11.60 -2.33 -0.80
CA GLY A 13 -12.89 -2.84 -0.35
C GLY A 13 -13.09 -2.71 1.15
N TYR A 14 -12.04 -2.87 1.97
CA TYR A 14 -12.14 -2.64 3.41
C TYR A 14 -12.36 -1.15 3.72
N PHE A 15 -11.41 -0.28 3.37
CA PHE A 15 -11.47 1.13 3.79
C PHE A 15 -12.65 1.88 3.18
N CYS A 16 -12.88 1.72 1.87
CA CYS A 16 -13.99 2.38 1.21
C CYS A 16 -15.35 1.70 1.52
N GLY A 17 -15.34 0.39 1.82
CA GLY A 17 -16.51 -0.30 2.36
C GLY A 17 -16.92 0.24 3.73
N ARG A 18 -15.96 0.52 4.62
CA ARG A 18 -16.25 1.19 5.91
C ARG A 18 -16.77 2.61 5.73
N LEU A 19 -16.27 3.36 4.72
CA LEU A 19 -16.84 4.66 4.37
C LEU A 19 -18.29 4.55 3.90
N ALA A 20 -18.62 3.55 3.06
CA ALA A 20 -19.98 3.30 2.61
C ALA A 20 -20.90 2.88 3.78
N GLU A 21 -20.43 2.01 4.67
CA GLU A 21 -21.11 1.63 5.92
C GLU A 21 -21.42 2.86 6.80
N GLY A 22 -20.48 3.82 6.88
CA GLY A 22 -20.62 5.09 7.58
C GLY A 22 -21.48 6.14 6.86
N GLY A 23 -22.14 5.77 5.75
CA GLY A 23 -23.06 6.63 5.01
C GLY A 23 -22.40 7.59 4.02
N SER A 24 -21.13 7.39 3.66
CA SER A 24 -20.47 8.18 2.62
C SER A 24 -20.93 7.77 1.22
N ASP A 25 -20.98 8.73 0.29
CA ASP A 25 -21.27 8.47 -1.14
C ASP A 25 -20.02 7.86 -1.82
N VAL A 26 -19.97 6.53 -1.84
CA VAL A 26 -18.86 5.75 -2.36
C VAL A 26 -19.28 4.97 -3.59
N THR A 27 -18.54 5.14 -4.68
CA THR A 27 -18.64 4.33 -5.89
C THR A 27 -17.35 3.52 -6.08
N PHE A 28 -17.48 2.24 -6.37
CA PHE A 28 -16.33 1.37 -6.65
C PHE A 28 -16.12 1.23 -8.15
N LEU A 29 -14.95 1.64 -8.64
CA LEU A 29 -14.49 1.35 -9.99
C LEU A 29 -13.87 -0.04 -10.01
N VAL A 30 -14.54 -0.97 -10.67
CA VAL A 30 -14.19 -2.40 -10.65
C VAL A 30 -14.22 -3.02 -12.05
N ARG A 31 -13.60 -4.19 -12.20
CA ARG A 31 -13.74 -5.02 -13.39
C ARG A 31 -15.12 -5.70 -13.41
N GLU A 32 -15.65 -6.04 -14.59
CA GLU A 32 -17.00 -6.62 -14.76
C GLU A 32 -17.29 -7.82 -13.85
N GLN A 33 -16.33 -8.73 -13.71
CA GLN A 33 -16.52 -9.91 -12.84
C GLN A 33 -16.73 -9.53 -11.37
N ARG A 34 -16.02 -8.49 -10.88
CA ARG A 34 -16.20 -7.99 -9.51
C ARG A 34 -17.51 -7.21 -9.38
N GLN A 35 -17.92 -6.47 -10.41
CA GLN A 35 -19.21 -5.78 -10.46
C GLN A 35 -20.36 -6.78 -10.31
N LYS A 36 -20.35 -7.87 -11.10
CA LYS A 36 -21.36 -8.93 -11.02
C LYS A 36 -21.40 -9.57 -9.63
N ASN A 37 -20.25 -9.90 -9.06
CA ASN A 37 -20.19 -10.49 -7.72
C ASN A 37 -20.77 -9.56 -6.64
N ILE A 38 -20.46 -8.24 -6.72
CA ILE A 38 -21.01 -7.25 -5.76
C ILE A 38 -22.51 -7.05 -6.00
N ALA A 39 -23.00 -7.03 -7.22
CA ALA A 39 -24.41 -6.90 -7.54
C ALA A 39 -25.24 -8.07 -6.98
N GLU A 40 -24.69 -9.29 -7.04
CA GLU A 40 -25.36 -10.52 -6.58
C GLU A 40 -25.31 -10.67 -5.05
N HIS A 41 -24.17 -10.38 -4.43
CA HIS A 41 -23.93 -10.73 -3.01
C HIS A 41 -23.73 -9.50 -2.09
N GLY A 42 -23.68 -8.29 -2.64
CA GLY A 42 -23.24 -7.10 -1.92
C GLY A 42 -21.72 -7.06 -1.72
N LEU A 43 -21.24 -5.95 -1.18
CA LEU A 43 -19.87 -5.85 -0.67
C LEU A 43 -19.83 -6.48 0.72
N ARG A 44 -18.99 -7.52 0.88
CA ARG A 44 -18.90 -8.28 2.13
C ARG A 44 -17.55 -8.09 2.80
N ILE A 45 -17.57 -7.73 4.08
CA ILE A 45 -16.39 -7.60 4.95
C ILE A 45 -16.60 -8.48 6.18
N GLU A 46 -15.70 -9.44 6.38
CA GLU A 46 -15.59 -10.20 7.62
C GLU A 46 -14.46 -9.62 8.47
N SER A 47 -14.77 -9.23 9.70
CA SER A 47 -13.80 -8.58 10.59
C SER A 47 -14.17 -8.83 12.05
N LYS A 48 -13.16 -9.06 12.90
CA LYS A 48 -13.35 -9.09 14.36
C LYS A 48 -13.92 -7.76 14.93
N LEU A 49 -13.83 -6.68 14.16
CA LEU A 49 -14.29 -5.35 14.52
C LEU A 49 -15.70 -5.03 13.96
N GLY A 50 -16.44 -6.05 13.56
CA GLY A 50 -17.77 -5.99 12.97
C GLY A 50 -17.77 -6.43 11.50
N ASN A 51 -18.71 -7.32 11.17
CA ASN A 51 -18.97 -7.72 9.80
C ASN A 51 -19.83 -6.66 9.10
N PHE A 52 -19.65 -6.52 7.79
CA PHE A 52 -20.49 -5.66 6.96
C PHE A 52 -20.91 -6.43 5.71
N THR A 53 -22.17 -6.32 5.36
CA THR A 53 -22.70 -6.73 4.06
C THR A 53 -23.66 -5.66 3.60
N GLY A 54 -23.41 -5.03 2.48
CA GLY A 54 -24.23 -3.94 1.99
C GLY A 54 -24.19 -3.77 0.48
N SER A 55 -25.26 -3.20 -0.06
CA SER A 55 -25.29 -2.74 -1.43
C SER A 55 -24.42 -1.49 -1.58
N VAL A 56 -23.57 -1.46 -2.60
CA VAL A 56 -22.70 -0.32 -2.93
C VAL A 56 -22.78 -0.01 -4.42
N GLN A 57 -22.55 1.25 -4.78
CA GLN A 57 -22.48 1.64 -6.17
C GLN A 57 -21.19 1.12 -6.82
N THR A 58 -21.31 0.59 -8.03
CA THR A 58 -20.18 0.10 -8.82
C THR A 58 -20.25 0.63 -10.24
N VAL A 59 -19.08 0.88 -10.83
CA VAL A 59 -18.93 1.24 -12.25
C VAL A 59 -17.74 0.50 -12.83
N THR A 60 -17.78 0.23 -14.14
CA THR A 60 -16.61 -0.20 -14.91
C THR A 60 -15.91 1.01 -15.54
N ALA A 61 -14.68 0.82 -16.02
CA ALA A 61 -13.95 1.90 -16.69
C ALA A 61 -14.70 2.44 -17.91
N GLY A 62 -15.42 1.58 -18.66
CA GLY A 62 -16.24 1.98 -19.79
C GLY A 62 -17.47 2.82 -19.43
N GLU A 63 -17.96 2.71 -18.20
CA GLU A 63 -19.14 3.42 -17.68
C GLU A 63 -18.79 4.71 -16.94
N LEU A 64 -17.51 4.90 -16.56
CA LEU A 64 -17.07 6.03 -15.74
C LEU A 64 -17.20 7.36 -16.49
N ARG A 65 -18.11 8.25 -16.04
CA ARG A 65 -18.36 9.56 -16.65
C ARG A 65 -18.37 10.70 -15.64
N ALA A 66 -18.60 10.39 -14.37
CA ALA A 66 -18.75 11.39 -13.33
C ALA A 66 -17.38 11.85 -12.78
N LYS A 67 -17.33 13.08 -12.27
CA LYS A 67 -16.21 13.60 -11.49
C LYS A 67 -16.43 13.31 -10.01
N TYR A 68 -15.33 13.13 -9.29
CA TYR A 68 -15.35 12.80 -7.86
C TYR A 68 -14.50 13.80 -7.09
N ASP A 69 -14.87 14.01 -5.83
CA ASP A 69 -14.11 14.90 -4.94
C ASP A 69 -12.83 14.22 -4.46
N VAL A 70 -12.91 12.90 -4.19
CA VAL A 70 -11.78 12.07 -3.78
C VAL A 70 -11.74 10.77 -4.57
N ILE A 71 -10.56 10.39 -5.03
CA ILE A 71 -10.29 9.08 -5.64
C ILE A 71 -9.32 8.33 -4.73
N VAL A 72 -9.76 7.23 -4.14
CA VAL A 72 -8.91 6.32 -3.35
C VAL A 72 -8.35 5.26 -4.28
N LEU A 73 -7.02 5.26 -4.46
CA LEU A 73 -6.30 4.38 -5.38
C LEU A 73 -5.65 3.24 -4.60
N THR A 74 -6.09 2.00 -4.86
CA THR A 74 -5.66 0.83 -4.08
C THR A 74 -5.19 -0.34 -4.96
N CYS A 75 -4.69 -0.03 -6.16
CA CYS A 75 -4.10 -1.02 -7.04
C CYS A 75 -2.76 -1.55 -6.49
N LYS A 76 -2.30 -2.64 -7.06
CA LYS A 76 -0.91 -3.05 -6.91
C LYS A 76 -0.01 -2.20 -7.81
N ALA A 77 1.26 -2.05 -7.45
CA ALA A 77 2.19 -1.16 -8.15
C ALA A 77 2.35 -1.52 -9.65
N TYR A 78 2.31 -2.79 -10.00
CA TYR A 78 2.39 -3.25 -11.38
C TYR A 78 1.15 -2.90 -12.24
N ASP A 79 0.00 -2.58 -11.60
CA ASP A 79 -1.23 -2.13 -12.27
C ASP A 79 -1.36 -0.59 -12.28
N LEU A 80 -0.35 0.17 -11.79
CA LEU A 80 -0.48 1.62 -11.55
C LEU A 80 -0.78 2.40 -12.84
N LYS A 81 -0.08 2.09 -13.93
CA LYS A 81 -0.26 2.77 -15.22
C LYS A 81 -1.70 2.65 -15.73
N ASP A 82 -2.21 1.42 -15.79
CA ASP A 82 -3.58 1.14 -16.24
C ASP A 82 -4.62 1.75 -15.29
N SER A 83 -4.29 1.77 -13.98
CA SER A 83 -5.12 2.40 -12.95
C SER A 83 -5.21 3.91 -13.12
N MET A 84 -4.11 4.59 -13.43
CA MET A 84 -4.10 6.03 -13.74
C MET A 84 -4.94 6.35 -14.98
N ASP A 85 -4.85 5.53 -16.02
CA ASP A 85 -5.65 5.70 -17.24
C ASP A 85 -7.14 5.47 -16.96
N ALA A 86 -7.49 4.47 -16.14
CA ALA A 86 -8.86 4.17 -15.75
C ALA A 86 -9.53 5.29 -14.93
N ILE A 87 -8.79 5.95 -14.02
CA ILE A 87 -9.37 7.03 -13.20
C ILE A 87 -9.35 8.40 -13.88
N ALA A 88 -8.55 8.61 -14.93
CA ALA A 88 -8.39 9.91 -15.58
C ALA A 88 -9.72 10.60 -15.94
N PRO A 89 -10.77 9.91 -16.46
CA PRO A 89 -12.06 10.51 -16.72
C PRO A 89 -12.78 11.06 -15.48
N ALA A 90 -12.46 10.53 -14.28
CA ALA A 90 -13.07 10.91 -13.01
C ALA A 90 -12.37 12.10 -12.32
N VAL A 91 -11.16 12.46 -12.77
CA VAL A 91 -10.38 13.54 -12.18
C VAL A 91 -10.91 14.89 -12.67
N GLY A 92 -11.37 15.73 -11.74
CA GLY A 92 -11.78 17.12 -11.97
C GLY A 92 -10.70 18.12 -11.50
N PRO A 93 -11.01 19.42 -11.57
CA PRO A 93 -10.08 20.48 -11.12
C PRO A 93 -9.67 20.32 -9.64
N ASP A 94 -10.65 20.01 -8.79
CA ASP A 94 -10.48 19.99 -7.32
C ASP A 94 -10.38 18.56 -6.75
N THR A 95 -10.35 17.53 -7.60
CA THR A 95 -10.25 16.14 -7.19
C THR A 95 -8.96 15.89 -6.41
N ALA A 96 -9.09 15.26 -5.24
CA ALA A 96 -7.95 14.69 -4.52
C ALA A 96 -7.75 13.22 -4.89
N ILE A 97 -6.51 12.79 -5.10
CA ILE A 97 -6.16 11.38 -5.34
C ILE A 97 -5.40 10.89 -4.11
N LEU A 98 -5.97 9.95 -3.38
CA LEU A 98 -5.36 9.31 -2.20
C LEU A 98 -4.85 7.91 -2.58
N PRO A 99 -3.55 7.76 -2.89
CA PRO A 99 -2.96 6.45 -3.10
C PRO A 99 -2.74 5.74 -1.76
N LEU A 100 -3.10 4.47 -1.68
CA LEU A 100 -2.85 3.59 -0.54
C LEU A 100 -1.94 2.40 -0.95
N LEU A 101 -1.07 2.64 -1.91
CA LEU A 101 -0.08 1.66 -2.36
C LEU A 101 1.08 1.56 -1.35
N ASN A 102 1.77 0.44 -1.39
CA ASN A 102 3.04 0.30 -0.68
C ASN A 102 4.15 1.07 -1.40
N GLY A 103 5.13 1.56 -0.64
CA GLY A 103 6.23 2.34 -1.23
C GLY A 103 5.90 3.82 -1.38
N VAL A 104 6.74 4.52 -2.13
CA VAL A 104 6.62 5.97 -2.44
C VAL A 104 6.78 6.28 -3.94
N ALA A 105 7.29 5.36 -4.74
CA ALA A 105 7.60 5.58 -6.14
C ALA A 105 6.38 5.98 -7.00
N HIS A 106 5.17 5.59 -6.58
CA HIS A 106 3.91 5.96 -7.24
C HIS A 106 3.58 7.46 -7.13
N ILE A 107 4.11 8.16 -6.12
CA ILE A 107 3.85 9.59 -5.90
C ILE A 107 4.38 10.41 -7.07
N ASP A 108 5.62 10.16 -7.51
CA ASP A 108 6.22 10.88 -8.63
C ASP A 108 5.43 10.66 -9.93
N GLN A 109 4.97 9.43 -10.18
CA GLN A 109 4.18 9.09 -11.37
C GLN A 109 2.79 9.76 -11.34
N LEU A 110 2.12 9.75 -10.20
CA LEU A 110 0.82 10.42 -10.00
C LEU A 110 0.96 11.94 -10.13
N ASN A 111 2.00 12.54 -9.53
CA ASN A 111 2.30 13.96 -9.63
C ASN A 111 2.54 14.39 -11.08
N ALA A 112 3.31 13.61 -11.84
CA ALA A 112 3.58 13.88 -13.25
C ALA A 112 2.31 13.80 -14.13
N ARG A 113 1.37 12.89 -13.80
CA ARG A 113 0.15 12.66 -14.57
C ARG A 113 -0.97 13.64 -14.24
N PHE A 114 -1.18 13.97 -12.97
CA PHE A 114 -2.38 14.67 -12.49
C PHE A 114 -2.10 16.05 -11.86
N GLY A 115 -0.84 16.35 -11.58
CA GLY A 115 -0.43 17.53 -10.82
C GLY A 115 -0.27 17.22 -9.33
N ARG A 116 0.81 17.72 -8.74
CA ARG A 116 1.16 17.50 -7.33
C ARG A 116 0.06 17.97 -6.36
N GLU A 117 -0.61 19.05 -6.74
CA GLU A 117 -1.69 19.67 -5.96
C GLU A 117 -2.94 18.76 -5.85
N LYS A 118 -3.07 17.76 -6.71
CA LYS A 118 -4.17 16.78 -6.64
C LYS A 118 -3.83 15.52 -5.87
N VAL A 119 -2.55 15.25 -5.63
CA VAL A 119 -2.09 13.97 -5.08
C VAL A 119 -1.80 14.10 -3.59
N PHE A 120 -2.53 13.37 -2.77
CA PHE A 120 -2.23 13.18 -1.35
C PHE A 120 -1.10 12.16 -1.19
N GLY A 121 -0.38 12.26 -0.08
CA GLY A 121 0.33 11.10 0.43
C GLY A 121 -0.61 10.21 1.25
N GLY A 122 -0.36 8.91 1.25
CA GLY A 122 -1.20 7.96 1.99
C GLY A 122 -0.45 6.73 2.49
N VAL A 123 -0.74 6.34 3.73
CA VAL A 123 -0.22 5.14 4.37
C VAL A 123 -1.40 4.32 4.88
N ALA A 124 -1.53 3.08 4.44
CA ALA A 124 -2.47 2.11 5.01
C ALA A 124 -1.74 1.08 5.86
N LYS A 125 -2.23 0.80 7.07
CA LYS A 125 -1.79 -0.32 7.91
C LYS A 125 -2.99 -1.23 8.16
N ILE A 126 -3.01 -2.37 7.46
CA ILE A 126 -4.07 -3.38 7.52
C ILE A 126 -3.51 -4.73 7.11
N ALA A 127 -4.01 -5.80 7.69
CA ALA A 127 -3.86 -7.15 7.16
C ALA A 127 -5.22 -7.64 6.68
N ALA A 128 -5.41 -7.68 5.38
CA ALA A 128 -6.65 -8.13 4.75
C ALA A 128 -6.35 -8.94 3.50
N THR A 129 -7.29 -9.80 3.11
CA THR A 129 -7.25 -10.57 1.87
C THR A 129 -8.61 -10.61 1.22
N LEU A 130 -8.65 -10.75 -0.10
CA LEU A 130 -9.87 -11.02 -0.84
C LEU A 130 -9.99 -12.54 -1.02
N ALA A 131 -11.03 -13.13 -0.48
CA ALA A 131 -11.33 -14.55 -0.64
C ALA A 131 -11.88 -14.85 -2.05
N ALA A 132 -11.85 -16.11 -2.46
CA ALA A 132 -12.29 -16.53 -3.79
C ALA A 132 -13.77 -16.21 -4.08
N ASP A 133 -14.61 -16.21 -3.05
CA ASP A 133 -16.04 -15.85 -3.13
C ASP A 133 -16.28 -14.33 -3.15
N GLY A 134 -15.21 -13.53 -3.12
CA GLY A 134 -15.28 -12.06 -3.11
C GLY A 134 -15.45 -11.43 -1.73
N THR A 135 -15.43 -12.20 -0.65
CA THR A 135 -15.46 -11.67 0.72
C THR A 135 -14.10 -11.07 1.10
N ILE A 136 -14.11 -9.88 1.67
CA ILE A 136 -12.93 -9.21 2.21
C ILE A 136 -12.73 -9.70 3.63
N LYS A 137 -11.65 -10.46 3.88
CA LYS A 137 -11.32 -10.94 5.22
C LYS A 137 -10.28 -10.05 5.87
N HIS A 138 -10.63 -9.41 6.98
CA HIS A 138 -9.74 -8.62 7.81
C HIS A 138 -9.10 -9.52 8.85
N LEU A 139 -7.76 -9.68 8.80
CA LEU A 139 -7.05 -10.76 9.46
C LEU A 139 -6.46 -10.39 10.84
N ASN A 140 -6.41 -9.08 11.16
CA ASN A 140 -5.91 -8.57 12.45
C ASN A 140 -6.74 -7.35 12.89
N GLU A 141 -6.26 -6.61 13.90
CA GLU A 141 -6.96 -5.41 14.40
C GLU A 141 -6.47 -4.10 13.77
N TRP A 142 -5.47 -4.16 12.86
CA TRP A 142 -4.94 -2.97 12.20
C TRP A 142 -5.94 -2.45 11.16
N ARG A 143 -6.33 -1.19 11.33
CA ARG A 143 -7.29 -0.48 10.48
C ARG A 143 -6.93 1.00 10.33
N PHE A 144 -5.62 1.27 10.16
CA PHE A 144 -5.11 2.63 10.21
C PHE A 144 -4.88 3.18 8.80
N ILE A 145 -5.31 4.44 8.60
CA ILE A 145 -4.92 5.27 7.47
C ILE A 145 -4.25 6.54 8.01
N ILE A 146 -3.09 6.87 7.49
CA ILE A 146 -2.45 8.17 7.69
C ILE A 146 -2.40 8.83 6.32
N PHE A 147 -2.84 10.08 6.21
CA PHE A 147 -2.81 10.79 4.94
C PHE A 147 -2.62 12.29 5.14
N GLY A 148 -2.32 12.99 4.06
CA GLY A 148 -2.15 14.43 4.09
C GLY A 148 -1.82 15.01 2.72
N GLU A 149 -1.89 16.32 2.61
CA GLU A 149 -1.39 17.07 1.46
C GLU A 149 0.14 17.00 1.43
N GLN A 150 0.74 16.86 0.24
CA GLN A 150 2.20 16.83 0.10
C GLN A 150 2.90 18.14 0.49
N ASN A 151 2.16 19.25 0.60
CA ASN A 151 2.65 20.54 1.06
C ASN A 151 2.45 20.79 2.56
N GLY A 152 1.90 19.83 3.28
CA GLY A 152 1.65 19.89 4.72
C GLY A 152 0.43 20.70 5.14
N MET A 153 -0.37 21.22 4.22
CA MET A 153 -1.54 22.04 4.54
C MET A 153 -2.74 21.18 4.94
N SER A 154 -3.53 21.67 5.89
CA SER A 154 -4.84 21.08 6.23
C SER A 154 -5.93 21.75 5.38
N THR A 155 -6.15 21.24 4.18
CA THR A 155 -7.14 21.79 3.25
C THR A 155 -8.57 21.37 3.60
N PRO A 156 -9.62 22.11 3.16
CA PRO A 156 -11.01 21.70 3.38
C PRO A 156 -11.34 20.29 2.90
N ARG A 157 -10.77 19.85 1.75
CA ARG A 157 -10.98 18.49 1.21
C ARG A 157 -10.34 17.42 2.09
N ALA A 158 -9.15 17.68 2.66
CA ALA A 158 -8.47 16.78 3.58
C ALA A 158 -9.25 16.65 4.90
N LEU A 159 -9.75 17.76 5.44
CA LEU A 159 -10.60 17.78 6.63
C LEU A 159 -11.94 17.06 6.40
N ALA A 160 -12.57 17.25 5.24
CA ALA A 160 -13.81 16.57 4.87
C ALA A 160 -13.60 15.04 4.76
N LEU A 161 -12.49 14.59 4.18
CA LEU A 161 -12.15 13.17 4.12
C LEU A 161 -11.89 12.58 5.52
N LYS A 162 -11.16 13.32 6.37
CA LYS A 162 -10.96 12.94 7.78
C LYS A 162 -12.29 12.78 8.49
N ALA A 163 -13.18 13.75 8.38
CA ALA A 163 -14.52 13.72 8.99
C ALA A 163 -15.41 12.56 8.46
N ALA A 164 -15.22 12.14 7.21
CA ALA A 164 -15.89 10.96 6.66
C ALA A 164 -15.39 9.67 7.33
N PHE A 165 -14.08 9.51 7.51
CA PHE A 165 -13.52 8.37 8.24
C PHE A 165 -13.89 8.36 9.72
N ASP A 166 -14.06 9.51 10.38
CA ASP A 166 -14.43 9.60 11.80
C ASP A 166 -15.82 9.01 12.12
N LYS A 167 -16.64 8.80 11.08
CA LYS A 167 -17.95 8.12 11.19
C LYS A 167 -17.81 6.59 11.07
N THR A 168 -16.61 6.06 10.97
CA THR A 168 -16.34 4.64 10.74
C THR A 168 -15.49 4.05 11.86
N SER A 169 -15.30 2.73 11.82
CA SER A 169 -14.35 2.06 12.71
C SER A 169 -12.87 2.25 12.31
N VAL A 170 -12.59 2.89 11.16
CA VAL A 170 -11.21 3.14 10.69
C VAL A 170 -10.56 4.23 11.53
N VAL A 171 -9.33 4.01 11.94
CA VAL A 171 -8.51 5.03 12.61
C VAL A 171 -7.76 5.82 11.54
N ALA A 172 -8.30 6.98 11.18
CA ALA A 172 -7.70 7.86 10.18
C ALA A 172 -7.01 9.04 10.84
N THR A 173 -5.78 9.34 10.42
CA THR A 173 -4.99 10.48 10.91
C THR A 173 -4.59 11.38 9.75
N LEU A 174 -4.95 12.65 9.83
CA LEU A 174 -4.47 13.69 8.92
C LEU A 174 -3.19 14.29 9.51
N VAL A 175 -2.10 14.31 8.73
CA VAL A 175 -0.78 14.78 9.17
C VAL A 175 -0.18 15.78 8.18
N PRO A 176 0.62 16.75 8.65
CA PRO A 176 1.31 17.70 7.78
C PRO A 176 2.58 17.10 7.14
N ASP A 177 3.14 16.04 7.71
CA ASP A 177 4.41 15.42 7.32
C ASP A 177 4.23 14.07 6.64
N ILE A 178 3.20 13.95 5.80
CA ILE A 178 2.81 12.66 5.21
C ILE A 178 3.94 11.98 4.44
N MET A 179 4.78 12.73 3.73
CA MET A 179 5.92 12.14 3.00
C MET A 179 6.93 11.50 3.95
N GLN A 180 7.18 12.10 5.12
CA GLN A 180 7.98 11.50 6.19
C GLN A 180 7.38 10.16 6.64
N LYS A 181 6.06 10.12 6.89
CA LYS A 181 5.36 8.88 7.30
C LYS A 181 5.39 7.78 6.24
N MET A 182 5.32 8.15 4.98
CA MET A 182 5.45 7.21 3.87
C MET A 182 6.85 6.62 3.78
N TRP A 183 7.90 7.43 3.95
CA TRP A 183 9.28 6.97 3.95
C TRP A 183 9.62 6.12 5.19
N GLU A 184 9.14 6.48 6.37
CA GLU A 184 9.26 5.66 7.60
C GLU A 184 8.67 4.26 7.38
N LYS A 185 7.45 4.21 6.80
CA LYS A 185 6.84 2.92 6.43
C LYS A 185 7.66 2.20 5.36
N LEU A 186 8.18 2.89 4.35
CA LEU A 186 8.98 2.27 3.29
C LEU A 186 10.25 1.60 3.85
N VAL A 187 10.97 2.27 4.76
CA VAL A 187 12.17 1.71 5.40
C VAL A 187 11.84 0.38 6.11
N GLN A 188 10.78 0.36 6.92
CA GLN A 188 10.32 -0.86 7.59
C GLN A 188 9.87 -1.92 6.58
N LEU A 189 9.01 -1.53 5.65
CA LEU A 189 8.43 -2.44 4.66
C LEU A 189 9.49 -3.06 3.76
N ALA A 190 10.41 -2.26 3.22
CA ALA A 190 11.46 -2.75 2.33
C ALA A 190 12.38 -3.74 3.03
N THR A 191 12.71 -3.45 4.32
CA THR A 191 13.51 -4.38 5.12
C THR A 191 12.80 -5.72 5.28
N VAL A 192 11.55 -5.70 5.74
CA VAL A 192 10.78 -6.94 5.96
C VAL A 192 10.50 -7.66 4.64
N ALA A 193 10.04 -6.93 3.62
CA ALA A 193 9.65 -7.53 2.35
C ALA A 193 10.86 -8.07 1.56
N GLY A 194 11.96 -7.31 1.51
CA GLY A 194 13.19 -7.75 0.85
C GLY A 194 13.76 -9.02 1.48
N MET A 195 13.84 -9.06 2.82
CA MET A 195 14.39 -10.21 3.52
C MET A 195 13.46 -11.44 3.44
N THR A 196 12.18 -11.26 3.79
CA THR A 196 11.27 -12.43 3.87
C THR A 196 10.95 -13.01 2.49
N ALA A 197 10.76 -12.19 1.45
CA ALA A 197 10.46 -12.68 0.11
C ALA A 197 11.67 -13.32 -0.59
N SER A 198 12.88 -12.76 -0.41
CA SER A 198 14.09 -13.34 -1.01
C SER A 198 14.52 -14.64 -0.33
N MET A 199 14.36 -14.74 1.00
CA MET A 199 14.72 -15.94 1.76
C MET A 199 13.58 -16.97 1.88
N ARG A 200 12.34 -16.60 1.50
CA ARG A 200 11.13 -17.43 1.66
C ARG A 200 10.97 -17.94 3.10
N ALA A 201 11.18 -17.03 4.05
CA ALA A 201 11.15 -17.31 5.47
C ALA A 201 10.55 -16.13 6.23
N ASN A 202 9.89 -16.38 7.37
CA ASN A 202 9.44 -15.30 8.25
C ASN A 202 10.62 -14.69 9.02
N LEU A 203 10.40 -13.55 9.67
CA LEU A 203 11.48 -12.84 10.39
C LEU A 203 12.11 -13.69 11.49
N GLY A 204 11.33 -14.49 12.23
CA GLY A 204 11.85 -15.34 13.29
C GLY A 204 12.73 -16.47 12.74
N GLU A 205 12.34 -17.09 11.63
CA GLU A 205 13.16 -18.11 10.95
C GLU A 205 14.50 -17.53 10.49
N ILE A 206 14.49 -16.33 9.93
CA ILE A 206 15.72 -15.63 9.54
C ILE A 206 16.56 -15.28 10.78
N ALA A 207 15.94 -14.74 11.85
CA ALA A 207 16.63 -14.31 13.05
C ALA A 207 17.33 -15.47 13.79
N ARG A 208 16.79 -16.69 13.73
CA ARG A 208 17.39 -17.90 14.35
C ARG A 208 18.60 -18.43 13.57
N THR A 209 18.86 -17.96 12.34
CA THR A 209 20.08 -18.37 11.64
C THR A 209 21.32 -17.66 12.22
N LYS A 210 22.49 -18.26 12.05
CA LYS A 210 23.76 -17.76 12.64
C LYS A 210 24.04 -16.27 12.34
N HIS A 211 23.65 -15.78 11.16
CA HIS A 211 23.93 -14.41 10.70
C HIS A 211 22.68 -13.60 10.40
N GLY A 212 21.48 -14.16 10.54
CA GLY A 212 20.24 -13.55 10.10
C GLY A 212 19.94 -12.18 10.70
N MET A 213 20.10 -12.04 12.02
CA MET A 213 19.92 -10.74 12.69
C MET A 213 20.90 -9.68 12.17
N ALA A 214 22.17 -10.04 11.97
CA ALA A 214 23.19 -9.11 11.47
C ALA A 214 22.86 -8.66 10.03
N VAL A 215 22.46 -9.59 9.18
CA VAL A 215 22.06 -9.29 7.79
C VAL A 215 20.82 -8.39 7.74
N MET A 216 19.79 -8.68 8.55
CA MET A 216 18.59 -7.85 8.64
C MET A 216 18.89 -6.44 9.17
N ALA A 217 19.74 -6.32 10.18
CA ALA A 217 20.17 -5.03 10.72
C ALA A 217 20.95 -4.22 9.67
N THR A 218 21.90 -4.85 8.96
CA THR A 218 22.64 -4.20 7.88
C THR A 218 21.71 -3.71 6.78
N PHE A 219 20.72 -4.51 6.36
CA PHE A 219 19.77 -4.09 5.33
C PHE A 219 18.87 -2.95 5.80
N LEU A 220 18.40 -2.97 7.06
CA LEU A 220 17.69 -1.84 7.66
C LEU A 220 18.56 -0.57 7.62
N ASP A 221 19.81 -0.65 8.05
CA ASP A 221 20.71 0.51 8.10
C ASP A 221 20.97 1.10 6.69
N ARG A 222 21.02 0.27 5.63
CA ARG A 222 21.09 0.73 4.24
C ARG A 222 19.81 1.46 3.81
N ASN A 223 18.63 0.90 4.13
CA ASN A 223 17.35 1.55 3.87
C ASN A 223 17.22 2.90 4.59
N VAL A 224 17.69 2.98 5.84
CA VAL A 224 17.75 4.23 6.62
C VAL A 224 18.69 5.24 5.98
N ALA A 225 19.86 4.81 5.52
CA ALA A 225 20.81 5.69 4.85
C ALA A 225 20.24 6.30 3.58
N ILE A 226 19.51 5.51 2.77
CA ILE A 226 18.81 6.00 1.57
C ILE A 226 17.74 7.02 1.95
N ALA A 227 16.87 6.69 2.93
CA ALA A 227 15.82 7.60 3.38
C ALA A 227 16.38 8.93 3.90
N ARG A 228 17.51 8.91 4.63
CA ARG A 228 18.22 10.12 5.10
C ARG A 228 18.75 10.95 3.94
N ALA A 229 19.34 10.30 2.93
CA ALA A 229 19.86 11.00 1.75
C ALA A 229 18.76 11.62 0.88
N GLU A 230 17.53 11.08 0.96
CA GLU A 230 16.33 11.64 0.32
C GLU A 230 15.64 12.72 1.20
N GLY A 231 16.13 12.99 2.41
CA GLY A 231 15.59 14.00 3.33
C GLY A 231 14.46 13.49 4.25
N PHE A 232 14.22 12.18 4.30
CA PHE A 232 13.13 11.55 5.05
C PHE A 232 13.62 10.46 6.01
N GLY A 233 14.79 10.66 6.63
CA GLY A 233 15.33 9.70 7.58
C GLY A 233 14.39 9.45 8.77
N PRO A 234 14.14 8.18 9.14
CA PRO A 234 13.37 7.87 10.34
C PRO A 234 14.00 8.44 11.61
N SER A 235 13.17 8.89 12.54
CA SER A 235 13.64 9.31 13.88
C SER A 235 14.13 8.10 14.69
N ASP A 236 14.91 8.39 15.75
CA ASP A 236 15.38 7.34 16.68
C ASP A 236 14.21 6.61 17.36
N GLN A 237 13.10 7.31 17.61
CA GLN A 237 11.89 6.70 18.15
C GLN A 237 11.31 5.66 17.18
N VAL A 238 11.18 5.98 15.88
CA VAL A 238 10.70 5.05 14.86
C VAL A 238 11.65 3.87 14.68
N LEU A 239 12.97 4.11 14.74
CA LEU A 239 13.96 3.03 14.67
C LEU A 239 13.90 2.12 15.90
N ALA A 240 13.62 2.67 17.09
CA ALA A 240 13.41 1.88 18.30
C ALA A 240 12.18 0.95 18.22
N GLU A 241 11.18 1.29 17.39
CA GLU A 241 10.03 0.41 17.12
C GLU A 241 10.36 -0.66 16.06
N ILE A 242 11.14 -0.30 15.04
CA ILE A 242 11.45 -1.22 13.90
C ILE A 242 12.47 -2.29 14.31
N ARG A 243 13.54 -1.93 15.03
CA ARG A 243 14.63 -2.85 15.36
C ARG A 243 14.18 -4.11 16.12
N PRO A 244 13.33 -4.02 17.18
CA PRO A 244 12.83 -5.22 17.86
C PRO A 244 11.98 -6.11 16.95
N LEU A 245 11.20 -5.51 16.03
CA LEU A 245 10.36 -6.27 15.10
C LEU A 245 11.19 -7.20 14.22
N ILE A 246 12.32 -6.71 13.68
CA ILE A 246 13.17 -7.49 12.76
C ILE A 246 14.16 -8.42 13.47
N SER A 247 14.39 -8.25 14.78
CA SER A 247 15.36 -9.04 15.55
C SER A 247 14.72 -10.10 16.46
N SER A 248 13.38 -10.22 16.47
CA SER A 248 12.68 -11.19 17.34
C SER A 248 12.76 -12.61 16.74
N PRO A 249 13.39 -13.58 17.45
CA PRO A 249 13.49 -14.95 16.97
C PRO A 249 12.16 -15.70 16.96
N ASP A 250 11.15 -15.20 17.66
CA ASP A 250 9.81 -15.81 17.73
C ASP A 250 8.79 -15.12 16.82
N SER A 251 9.22 -14.16 16.00
CA SER A 251 8.33 -13.41 15.13
C SER A 251 7.80 -14.27 13.96
N PRO A 252 6.49 -14.52 13.85
CA PRO A 252 5.90 -15.18 12.69
C PRO A 252 5.68 -14.20 11.53
N HIS A 253 6.13 -12.95 11.68
CA HIS A 253 5.82 -11.89 10.73
C HIS A 253 6.54 -12.08 9.40
N ALA A 254 5.77 -11.96 8.31
CA ALA A 254 6.26 -11.94 6.93
C ALA A 254 5.49 -10.88 6.14
N ALA A 255 6.16 -10.28 5.15
CA ALA A 255 5.52 -9.30 4.28
C ALA A 255 4.45 -9.94 3.38
N SER A 256 3.53 -9.11 2.87
CA SER A 256 2.57 -9.55 1.85
C SER A 256 3.27 -10.07 0.58
N MET A 257 4.40 -9.46 0.21
CA MET A 257 5.20 -9.87 -0.94
C MET A 257 5.72 -11.31 -0.82
N MET A 258 6.10 -11.77 0.39
CA MET A 258 6.43 -13.18 0.61
C MET A 258 5.22 -14.09 0.34
N ARG A 259 4.04 -13.71 0.84
CA ARG A 259 2.81 -14.49 0.56
C ARG A 259 2.44 -14.49 -0.92
N ASP A 260 2.72 -13.40 -1.65
CA ASP A 260 2.55 -13.35 -3.09
C ASP A 260 3.51 -14.33 -3.79
N VAL A 261 4.78 -14.42 -3.34
CA VAL A 261 5.76 -15.43 -3.81
C VAL A 261 5.26 -16.86 -3.55
N GLU A 262 4.78 -17.15 -2.34
CA GLU A 262 4.27 -18.48 -1.98
C GLU A 262 3.06 -18.93 -2.81
N ARG A 263 2.26 -17.96 -3.27
CA ARG A 263 1.10 -18.18 -4.14
C ARG A 263 1.43 -18.15 -5.63
N HIS A 264 2.70 -18.07 -5.97
CA HIS A 264 3.18 -17.92 -7.36
C HIS A 264 2.61 -16.69 -8.07
N GLY A 265 2.26 -15.64 -7.30
CA GLY A 265 1.71 -14.38 -7.80
C GLY A 265 2.78 -13.36 -8.20
N PRO A 266 2.39 -12.30 -8.93
CA PRO A 266 3.27 -11.18 -9.22
C PRO A 266 3.62 -10.41 -7.93
N ILE A 267 4.84 -9.85 -7.88
CA ILE A 267 5.37 -9.14 -6.72
C ILE A 267 5.69 -7.67 -7.03
N GLU A 268 5.72 -6.83 -5.99
CA GLU A 268 6.01 -5.40 -6.11
C GLU A 268 7.52 -5.08 -5.94
N ALA A 269 8.40 -6.00 -6.40
CA ALA A 269 9.84 -5.89 -6.20
C ALA A 269 10.44 -4.62 -6.83
N ASP A 270 10.04 -4.27 -8.06
CA ASP A 270 10.52 -3.08 -8.77
C ASP A 270 10.16 -1.79 -8.02
N HIS A 271 8.93 -1.74 -7.51
CA HIS A 271 8.38 -0.56 -6.85
C HIS A 271 8.96 -0.32 -5.45
N ILE A 272 9.42 -1.37 -4.77
CA ILE A 272 9.94 -1.31 -3.40
C ILE A 272 11.45 -1.40 -3.40
N ILE A 273 12.01 -2.53 -3.80
CA ILE A 273 13.46 -2.78 -3.72
C ILE A 273 14.21 -2.15 -4.90
N GLY A 274 13.66 -2.26 -6.11
CA GLY A 274 14.21 -1.62 -7.31
C GLY A 274 14.29 -0.11 -7.15
N PHE A 275 13.22 0.52 -6.66
CA PHE A 275 13.21 1.96 -6.36
C PHE A 275 14.33 2.36 -5.38
N LEU A 276 14.51 1.62 -4.27
CA LEU A 276 15.58 1.92 -3.31
C LEU A 276 16.97 1.66 -3.87
N LEU A 277 17.13 0.65 -4.71
CA LEU A 277 18.39 0.41 -5.43
C LEU A 277 18.77 1.60 -6.32
N GLU A 278 17.84 2.12 -7.10
CA GLU A 278 18.05 3.30 -7.94
C GLU A 278 18.46 4.53 -7.11
N ARG A 279 17.79 4.75 -5.97
CA ARG A 279 18.13 5.84 -5.04
C ARG A 279 19.52 5.63 -4.42
N ALA A 280 19.86 4.41 -4.01
CA ALA A 280 21.19 4.10 -3.49
C ALA A 280 22.30 4.44 -4.51
N LEU A 281 22.13 4.03 -5.77
CA LEU A 281 23.05 4.33 -6.87
C LEU A 281 23.16 5.84 -7.12
N ALA A 282 22.05 6.54 -7.17
CA ALA A 282 22.01 7.99 -7.40
C ALA A 282 22.68 8.80 -6.27
N ARG A 283 22.70 8.27 -5.03
CA ARG A 283 23.26 8.92 -3.83
C ARG A 283 24.63 8.40 -3.43
N GLY A 284 25.24 7.48 -4.19
CA GLY A 284 26.53 6.90 -3.87
C GLY A 284 26.54 6.06 -2.58
N ILE A 285 25.38 5.51 -2.21
CA ILE A 285 25.23 4.59 -1.06
C ILE A 285 25.53 3.18 -1.57
N ASP A 286 26.25 2.38 -0.75
CA ASP A 286 26.57 0.99 -1.08
C ASP A 286 25.30 0.20 -1.48
N PRO A 287 25.16 -0.21 -2.75
CA PRO A 287 23.96 -0.81 -3.29
C PRO A 287 23.94 -2.35 -3.21
N GLU A 288 25.01 -3.00 -2.73
CA GLU A 288 25.22 -4.44 -2.96
C GLU A 288 24.11 -5.32 -2.36
N MET A 289 23.63 -4.99 -1.16
CA MET A 289 22.51 -5.74 -0.58
C MET A 289 21.23 -5.56 -1.38
N HIS A 290 20.92 -4.34 -1.80
CA HIS A 290 19.73 -4.08 -2.64
C HIS A 290 19.85 -4.79 -3.98
N ARG A 291 21.04 -4.77 -4.61
CA ARG A 291 21.32 -5.43 -5.88
C ARG A 291 21.11 -6.95 -5.78
N PHE A 292 21.64 -7.57 -4.72
CA PHE A 292 21.49 -9.01 -4.50
C PHE A 292 20.01 -9.39 -4.28
N ILE A 293 19.33 -8.69 -3.36
CA ILE A 293 17.93 -8.96 -3.04
C ILE A 293 17.04 -8.72 -4.25
N TYR A 294 17.23 -7.61 -4.96
CA TYR A 294 16.45 -7.27 -6.14
C TYR A 294 16.65 -8.29 -7.27
N THR A 295 17.89 -8.69 -7.54
CA THR A 295 18.20 -9.73 -8.54
C THR A 295 17.53 -11.06 -8.19
N THR A 296 17.51 -11.45 -6.91
CA THR A 296 16.84 -12.65 -6.44
C THR A 296 15.33 -12.60 -6.72
N LEU A 297 14.68 -11.45 -6.44
CA LEU A 297 13.26 -11.25 -6.68
C LEU A 297 12.93 -11.15 -8.18
N GLN A 298 13.79 -10.54 -8.98
CA GLN A 298 13.64 -10.52 -10.44
C GLN A 298 13.79 -11.93 -11.04
N ALA A 299 14.70 -12.75 -10.53
CA ALA A 299 14.85 -14.14 -10.97
C ALA A 299 13.57 -14.95 -10.68
N TYR A 300 12.91 -14.70 -9.54
CA TYR A 300 11.59 -15.26 -9.28
C TYR A 300 10.57 -14.85 -10.35
N GLU A 301 10.47 -13.56 -10.69
CA GLU A 301 9.55 -13.05 -11.72
C GLU A 301 9.83 -13.66 -13.10
N GLN A 302 11.11 -13.84 -13.48
CA GLN A 302 11.49 -14.51 -14.72
C GLN A 302 11.02 -15.98 -14.73
N ARG A 303 11.19 -16.71 -13.62
CA ARG A 303 10.70 -18.08 -13.50
C ARG A 303 9.19 -18.15 -13.56
N ARG A 304 8.49 -17.22 -12.89
CA ARG A 304 7.04 -17.11 -12.90
C ARG A 304 6.51 -16.86 -14.31
N ALA A 305 7.08 -15.89 -15.02
CA ALA A 305 6.70 -15.57 -16.40
C ALA A 305 6.92 -16.74 -17.37
N ALA A 306 7.90 -17.59 -17.08
CA ALA A 306 8.20 -18.79 -17.85
C ALA A 306 7.43 -20.05 -17.36
N ASN A 307 6.46 -19.92 -16.43
CA ASN A 307 5.73 -21.04 -15.79
C ASN A 307 6.65 -22.13 -15.20
N ARG A 308 7.74 -21.71 -14.52
CA ARG A 308 8.75 -22.60 -13.92
C ARG A 308 8.82 -22.48 -12.39
N LEU A 309 7.71 -22.16 -11.73
CA LEU A 309 7.60 -22.09 -10.27
C LEU A 309 7.08 -23.41 -9.71
#